data_f9e09a76b12269b56d6585af1f39ba78
#
_entry.id   f9e09a76b12269b56d6585af1f39ba78
#
_cell.length_a   1.000
_cell.length_b   1.000
_cell.length_c   1.000
_cell.angle_alpha   90.00
_cell.angle_beta   90.00
_cell.angle_gamma   90.00
#
_symmetry.space_group_name_H-M   'P 1'
#
loop_
_entity.id
_entity.type
_entity.pdbx_description
1 polymer ?
#
loop_
_entity_poly.entity_id
_entity_poly.type
_entity_poly.pdbx_seq_one_letter_code
_entity_poly.pdbx_strand_id
1 'polypeptide(L)'
;RRQRQMCIRDSSNSAAPKSEPKKVSVPAEYIGNLNPRYTFDTFVVGPTNKMAHAVSVAVAESPGGAYNPLFLYGGAGLGKTHLMHSIAHHIINNRPDLRVLYVTSEKFTNELIDSLKHDKNKEFRDKYRNIDVLLIDDIQFIIGKESTQEEFFHTFNELHEAKKPVSYTHLTLPTI
;
A
#
# COMPACT_ATOMS: atom_id res chain seq x y z
N ARG A 1 29.11 -36.19 -66.01
CA ARG A 1 27.87 -35.73 -65.31
C ARG A 1 28.26 -35.46 -63.85
N ARG A 2 28.44 -34.17 -63.51
CA ARG A 2 28.80 -33.71 -62.14
C ARG A 2 27.50 -33.38 -61.40
N GLN A 3 27.21 -34.11 -60.34
CA GLN A 3 26.16 -33.73 -59.36
C GLN A 3 26.74 -32.67 -58.41
N ARG A 4 26.07 -31.53 -58.33
CA ARG A 4 26.34 -30.51 -57.30
C ARG A 4 25.57 -30.86 -56.01
N GLN A 5 26.30 -31.14 -54.96
CA GLN A 5 25.74 -31.23 -53.62
C GLN A 5 25.48 -29.81 -53.10
N MET A 6 24.24 -29.61 -52.72
CA MET A 6 23.76 -28.33 -52.13
C MET A 6 23.86 -28.48 -50.61
N CYS A 7 24.80 -27.75 -50.01
CA CYS A 7 24.91 -27.66 -48.55
C CYS A 7 23.82 -26.76 -48.02
N ILE A 8 22.91 -27.32 -47.25
CA ILE A 8 21.93 -26.57 -46.42
C ILE A 8 22.70 -26.12 -45.17
N ARG A 9 22.83 -24.80 -44.99
CA ARG A 9 23.32 -24.21 -43.76
C ARG A 9 22.15 -24.15 -42.78
N ASP A 10 22.25 -24.94 -41.72
CA ASP A 10 21.37 -24.83 -40.53
C ASP A 10 21.69 -23.50 -39.82
N SER A 11 20.72 -22.60 -39.86
CA SER A 11 20.76 -21.38 -39.10
C SER A 11 20.45 -21.74 -37.62
N SER A 12 21.47 -21.82 -36.79
CA SER A 12 21.33 -21.90 -35.34
C SER A 12 20.67 -20.62 -34.83
N ASN A 13 19.44 -20.76 -34.44
CA ASN A 13 18.64 -19.74 -33.78
C ASN A 13 19.13 -19.57 -32.34
N SER A 14 20.04 -18.63 -32.09
CA SER A 14 20.46 -18.26 -30.74
C SER A 14 19.32 -17.46 -30.09
N ALA A 15 18.54 -18.14 -29.28
CA ALA A 15 17.56 -17.51 -28.39
C ALA A 15 18.32 -16.61 -27.41
N ALA A 16 18.07 -15.31 -27.47
CA ALA A 16 18.51 -14.34 -26.49
C ALA A 16 17.98 -14.73 -25.10
N PRO A 17 18.77 -14.61 -24.04
CA PRO A 17 18.29 -14.89 -22.69
C PRO A 17 17.18 -13.89 -22.33
N LYS A 18 15.99 -14.41 -22.01
CA LYS A 18 14.91 -13.62 -21.42
C LYS A 18 15.44 -13.10 -20.09
N SER A 19 15.64 -11.80 -19.99
CA SER A 19 15.94 -11.14 -18.73
C SER A 19 14.76 -11.34 -17.78
N GLU A 20 14.97 -12.12 -16.73
CA GLU A 20 14.03 -12.21 -15.60
C GLU A 20 13.82 -10.79 -15.05
N PRO A 21 12.59 -10.39 -14.72
CA PRO A 21 12.34 -9.10 -14.11
C PRO A 21 13.09 -9.06 -12.77
N LYS A 22 14.02 -8.13 -12.62
CA LYS A 22 14.69 -7.84 -11.36
C LYS A 22 13.61 -7.57 -10.33
N LYS A 23 13.48 -8.44 -9.31
CA LYS A 23 12.70 -8.17 -8.11
C LYS A 23 13.25 -6.88 -7.50
N VAL A 24 12.56 -5.80 -7.68
CA VAL A 24 12.84 -4.55 -6.97
C VAL A 24 12.44 -4.82 -5.53
N SER A 25 13.41 -5.09 -4.68
CA SER A 25 13.17 -5.24 -3.24
C SER A 25 12.80 -3.86 -2.69
N VAL A 26 11.53 -3.68 -2.33
CA VAL A 26 11.08 -2.48 -1.62
C VAL A 26 11.83 -2.41 -0.30
N PRO A 27 12.50 -1.30 0.06
CA PRO A 27 13.18 -1.17 1.34
C PRO A 27 12.22 -1.45 2.49
N ALA A 28 12.66 -2.19 3.51
CA ALA A 28 11.86 -2.58 4.67
C ALA A 28 11.25 -1.38 5.43
N GLU A 29 11.82 -0.18 5.28
CA GLU A 29 11.31 1.08 5.81
C GLU A 29 9.90 1.45 5.33
N TYR A 30 9.52 1.02 4.12
CA TYR A 30 8.21 1.32 3.55
C TYR A 30 7.12 0.34 3.97
N ILE A 31 7.47 -0.87 4.40
CA ILE A 31 6.48 -1.92 4.66
C ILE A 31 5.76 -1.72 6.01
N GLY A 32 6.39 -1.03 6.98
CA GLY A 32 5.87 -0.92 8.33
C GLY A 32 5.90 -2.28 9.06
N ASN A 33 5.31 -2.33 10.26
CA ASN A 33 5.31 -3.54 11.10
C ASN A 33 4.05 -4.37 10.84
N LEU A 34 4.01 -5.10 9.72
CA LEU A 34 2.87 -5.93 9.35
C LEU A 34 2.86 -7.25 10.13
N ASN A 35 1.69 -7.65 10.65
CA ASN A 35 1.49 -8.96 11.25
C ASN A 35 1.32 -10.02 10.14
N PRO A 36 2.21 -11.02 10.02
CA PRO A 36 2.14 -12.03 8.96
C PRO A 36 0.90 -12.93 9.03
N ARG A 37 0.20 -12.95 10.17
CA ARG A 37 -1.02 -13.75 10.36
C ARG A 37 -2.27 -13.04 9.83
N TYR A 38 -2.22 -11.75 9.54
CA TYR A 38 -3.37 -10.98 9.10
C TYR A 38 -3.43 -10.96 7.58
N THR A 39 -4.02 -12.01 7.01
CA THR A 39 -4.24 -12.17 5.57
C THR A 39 -5.74 -12.31 5.28
N PHE A 40 -6.15 -12.17 4.03
CA PHE A 40 -7.55 -12.39 3.65
C PHE A 40 -8.00 -13.83 3.92
N ASP A 41 -7.09 -14.83 3.79
CA ASP A 41 -7.40 -16.24 4.02
C ASP A 41 -7.69 -16.55 5.49
N THR A 42 -7.09 -15.80 6.41
CA THR A 42 -7.29 -15.97 7.87
C THR A 42 -8.40 -15.09 8.43
N PHE A 43 -8.97 -14.20 7.60
CA PHE A 43 -10.05 -13.31 8.01
C PHE A 43 -11.39 -14.05 8.05
N VAL A 44 -12.08 -14.01 9.20
CA VAL A 44 -13.39 -14.63 9.35
C VAL A 44 -14.47 -13.73 8.77
N VAL A 45 -15.05 -14.13 7.65
CA VAL A 45 -16.14 -13.40 6.99
C VAL A 45 -17.48 -13.79 7.57
N GLY A 46 -18.24 -12.79 8.04
CA GLY A 46 -19.61 -12.92 8.52
C GLY A 46 -20.57 -11.93 7.85
N PRO A 47 -21.87 -11.99 8.17
CA PRO A 47 -22.86 -11.12 7.53
C PRO A 47 -22.56 -9.61 7.70
N THR A 48 -22.00 -9.22 8.85
CA THR A 48 -21.76 -7.81 9.21
C THR A 48 -20.50 -7.22 8.60
N ASN A 49 -19.50 -8.04 8.25
CA ASN A 49 -18.22 -7.59 7.72
C ASN A 49 -17.97 -7.99 6.26
N LYS A 50 -18.89 -8.73 5.64
CA LYS A 50 -18.78 -9.22 4.25
C LYS A 50 -18.51 -8.08 3.27
N MET A 51 -19.19 -6.94 3.42
CA MET A 51 -19.00 -5.79 2.55
C MET A 51 -17.61 -5.17 2.74
N ALA A 52 -17.17 -4.98 3.98
CA ALA A 52 -15.84 -4.46 4.28
C ALA A 52 -14.74 -5.37 3.71
N HIS A 53 -14.90 -6.70 3.86
CA HIS A 53 -13.98 -7.66 3.26
C HIS A 53 -13.96 -7.55 1.73
N ALA A 54 -15.12 -7.58 1.05
CA ALA A 54 -15.21 -7.53 -0.40
C ALA A 54 -14.57 -6.25 -0.98
N VAL A 55 -14.84 -5.09 -0.36
CA VAL A 55 -14.24 -3.82 -0.79
C VAL A 55 -12.73 -3.82 -0.53
N SER A 56 -12.27 -4.38 0.59
CA SER A 56 -10.85 -4.48 0.90
C SER A 56 -10.10 -5.35 -0.13
N VAL A 57 -10.70 -6.45 -0.57
CA VAL A 57 -10.15 -7.29 -1.64
C VAL A 57 -10.08 -6.50 -2.96
N ALA A 58 -11.16 -5.81 -3.33
CA ALA A 58 -11.19 -4.99 -4.55
C ALA A 58 -10.11 -3.88 -4.56
N VAL A 59 -9.88 -3.24 -3.42
CA VAL A 59 -8.79 -2.24 -3.26
C VAL A 59 -7.42 -2.90 -3.39
N ALA A 60 -7.24 -4.09 -2.82
CA ALA A 60 -5.97 -4.81 -2.88
C ALA A 60 -5.64 -5.30 -4.31
N GLU A 61 -6.65 -5.72 -5.08
CA GLU A 61 -6.50 -6.14 -6.48
C GLU A 61 -6.26 -4.97 -7.43
N SER A 62 -6.90 -3.82 -7.16
CA SER A 62 -6.79 -2.62 -8.00
C SER A 62 -6.56 -1.36 -7.17
N PRO A 63 -5.34 -1.18 -6.63
CA PRO A 63 -4.99 0.02 -5.86
C PRO A 63 -5.18 1.30 -6.70
N GLY A 64 -5.85 2.30 -6.12
CA GLY A 64 -6.16 3.55 -6.83
C GLY A 64 -7.36 3.48 -7.78
N GLY A 65 -8.08 2.34 -7.82
CA GLY A 65 -9.28 2.14 -8.61
C GLY A 65 -10.53 2.84 -8.03
N ALA A 66 -11.69 2.15 -8.10
CA ALA A 66 -12.99 2.70 -7.75
C ALA A 66 -13.16 3.15 -6.29
N TYR A 67 -12.38 2.57 -5.38
CA TYR A 67 -12.45 2.83 -3.93
C TYR A 67 -11.17 3.54 -3.45
N ASN A 68 -11.06 4.81 -3.76
CA ASN A 68 -9.96 5.66 -3.30
C ASN A 68 -10.51 7.02 -2.87
N PRO A 69 -10.48 7.36 -1.58
CA PRO A 69 -9.93 6.57 -0.45
C PRO A 69 -10.87 5.44 0.02
N LEU A 70 -10.30 4.41 0.63
CA LEU A 70 -11.03 3.43 1.41
C LEU A 70 -11.06 3.86 2.88
N PHE A 71 -12.25 3.94 3.46
CA PHE A 71 -12.45 4.26 4.87
C PHE A 71 -13.14 3.11 5.61
N LEU A 72 -12.42 2.45 6.53
CA LEU A 72 -12.94 1.39 7.38
C LEU A 72 -13.24 1.94 8.78
N TYR A 73 -14.51 1.94 9.16
CA TYR A 73 -14.95 2.39 10.48
C TYR A 73 -15.77 1.34 11.21
N GLY A 74 -15.87 1.46 12.53
CA GLY A 74 -16.62 0.52 13.38
C GLY A 74 -15.97 0.32 14.72
N GLY A 75 -16.64 -0.40 15.61
CA GLY A 75 -16.19 -0.71 16.97
C GLY A 75 -14.83 -1.42 17.04
N ALA A 76 -14.28 -1.49 18.24
CA ALA A 76 -13.05 -2.25 18.49
C ALA A 76 -13.28 -3.76 18.23
N GLY A 77 -12.24 -4.48 17.81
CA GLY A 77 -12.31 -5.93 17.62
C GLY A 77 -13.01 -6.41 16.35
N LEU A 78 -13.51 -5.53 15.48
CA LEU A 78 -14.21 -5.92 14.25
C LEU A 78 -13.29 -6.29 13.07
N GLY A 79 -11.98 -6.33 13.28
CA GLY A 79 -11.03 -6.77 12.27
C GLY A 79 -10.55 -5.69 11.28
N LYS A 80 -10.74 -4.39 11.57
CA LYS A 80 -10.27 -3.30 10.70
C LYS A 80 -8.77 -3.38 10.43
N THR A 81 -7.96 -3.46 11.47
CA THR A 81 -6.50 -3.64 11.39
C THR A 81 -6.13 -4.91 10.62
N HIS A 82 -6.87 -6.02 10.81
CA HIS A 82 -6.67 -7.24 10.06
C HIS A 82 -6.86 -7.00 8.55
N LEU A 83 -7.95 -6.34 8.14
CA LEU A 83 -8.20 -6.01 6.73
C LEU A 83 -7.13 -5.08 6.16
N MET A 84 -6.67 -4.08 6.92
CA MET A 84 -5.58 -3.19 6.48
C MET A 84 -4.28 -3.96 6.21
N HIS A 85 -3.89 -4.85 7.12
CA HIS A 85 -2.73 -5.73 6.92
C HIS A 85 -2.92 -6.68 5.75
N SER A 86 -4.14 -7.23 5.57
CA SER A 86 -4.45 -8.11 4.44
C SER A 86 -4.30 -7.40 3.09
N ILE A 87 -4.76 -6.15 2.99
CA ILE A 87 -4.56 -5.29 1.83
C ILE A 87 -3.06 -5.11 1.56
N ALA A 88 -2.29 -4.75 2.60
CA ALA A 88 -0.84 -4.56 2.47
C ALA A 88 -0.13 -5.82 1.97
N HIS A 89 -0.39 -6.97 2.60
CA HIS A 89 0.20 -8.26 2.20
C HIS A 89 -0.15 -8.64 0.77
N HIS A 90 -1.42 -8.46 0.39
CA HIS A 90 -1.87 -8.78 -0.96
C HIS A 90 -1.15 -7.93 -2.02
N ILE A 91 -1.06 -6.62 -1.80
CA ILE A 91 -0.39 -5.70 -2.73
C ILE A 91 1.10 -6.01 -2.81
N ILE A 92 1.80 -6.17 -1.68
CA ILE A 92 3.24 -6.46 -1.64
C ILE A 92 3.57 -7.76 -2.39
N ASN A 93 2.72 -8.78 -2.26
CA ASN A 93 2.94 -10.08 -2.89
C ASN A 93 2.66 -10.06 -4.40
N ASN A 94 1.64 -9.32 -4.85
CA ASN A 94 1.19 -9.34 -6.24
C ASN A 94 1.71 -8.15 -7.07
N ARG A 95 2.07 -7.04 -6.41
CA ARG A 95 2.55 -5.81 -7.04
C ARG A 95 3.82 -5.31 -6.35
N PRO A 96 4.94 -6.03 -6.48
CA PRO A 96 6.21 -5.66 -5.85
C PRO A 96 6.82 -4.36 -6.42
N ASP A 97 6.25 -3.82 -7.48
CA ASP A 97 6.56 -2.52 -8.06
C ASP A 97 6.01 -1.35 -7.24
N LEU A 98 5.00 -1.58 -6.39
CA LEU A 98 4.35 -0.54 -5.59
C LEU A 98 4.99 -0.41 -4.20
N ARG A 99 5.24 0.82 -3.81
CA ARG A 99 5.73 1.16 -2.46
C ARG A 99 4.55 1.31 -1.52
N VAL A 100 4.34 0.32 -0.67
CA VAL A 100 3.25 0.28 0.32
C VAL A 100 3.78 0.72 1.67
N LEU A 101 3.14 1.70 2.29
CA LEU A 101 3.43 2.12 3.66
C LEU A 101 2.21 1.87 4.55
N TYR A 102 2.39 1.01 5.56
CA TYR A 102 1.46 0.87 6.68
C TYR A 102 2.02 1.62 7.89
N VAL A 103 1.20 2.47 8.49
CA VAL A 103 1.57 3.28 9.65
C VAL A 103 0.36 3.50 10.56
N THR A 104 0.58 3.52 11.89
CA THR A 104 -0.45 4.02 12.81
C THR A 104 -0.44 5.54 12.81
N SER A 105 -1.59 6.16 13.06
CA SER A 105 -1.69 7.62 13.15
C SER A 105 -0.84 8.20 14.29
N GLU A 106 -0.62 7.44 15.36
CA GLU A 106 0.30 7.79 16.44
C GLU A 106 1.74 7.89 15.93
N LYS A 107 2.21 6.88 15.18
CA LYS A 107 3.56 6.88 14.59
C LYS A 107 3.72 8.03 13.60
N PHE A 108 2.72 8.26 12.73
CA PHE A 108 2.70 9.40 11.82
C PHE A 108 2.86 10.72 12.57
N THR A 109 2.08 10.92 13.66
CA THR A 109 2.15 12.12 14.50
C THR A 109 3.53 12.30 15.13
N ASN A 110 4.11 11.23 15.69
CA ASN A 110 5.41 11.30 16.34
C ASN A 110 6.52 11.61 15.32
N GLU A 111 6.51 11.01 14.16
CA GLU A 111 7.45 11.31 13.08
C GLU A 111 7.31 12.77 12.59
N LEU A 112 6.09 13.30 12.49
CA LEU A 112 5.86 14.70 12.16
C LEU A 112 6.43 15.63 13.22
N ILE A 113 6.13 15.39 14.50
CA ILE A 113 6.64 16.18 15.61
C ILE A 113 8.18 16.17 15.63
N ASP A 114 8.78 15.01 15.42
CA ASP A 114 10.24 14.87 15.38
C ASP A 114 10.84 15.62 14.18
N SER A 115 10.18 15.59 13.03
CA SER A 115 10.61 16.32 11.85
C SER A 115 10.59 17.85 12.06
N LEU A 116 9.55 18.34 12.75
CA LEU A 116 9.43 19.76 13.11
C LEU A 116 10.50 20.19 14.10
N LYS A 117 10.81 19.36 15.11
CA LYS A 117 11.83 19.67 16.12
C LYS A 117 13.26 19.69 15.58
N HIS A 118 13.55 18.89 14.57
CA HIS A 118 14.89 18.69 14.03
C HIS A 118 15.08 19.33 12.63
N ASP A 119 14.13 20.14 12.18
CA ASP A 119 14.12 20.79 10.85
C ASP A 119 14.23 19.80 9.67
N LYS A 120 13.64 18.59 9.84
CA LYS A 120 13.64 17.50 8.87
C LYS A 120 12.34 17.39 8.07
N ASN A 121 11.62 18.50 7.92
CA ASN A 121 10.32 18.53 7.23
C ASN A 121 10.38 17.99 5.81
N LYS A 122 11.50 18.21 5.11
CA LYS A 122 11.68 17.70 3.75
C LYS A 122 11.78 16.18 3.74
N GLU A 123 12.55 15.58 4.65
CA GLU A 123 12.69 14.11 4.74
C GLU A 123 11.34 13.44 5.04
N PHE A 124 10.56 14.04 5.96
CA PHE A 124 9.21 13.58 6.29
C PHE A 124 8.30 13.61 5.06
N ARG A 125 8.24 14.74 4.36
CA ARG A 125 7.43 14.90 3.16
C ARG A 125 7.87 13.95 2.06
N ASP A 126 9.16 13.84 1.78
CA ASP A 126 9.70 12.92 0.77
C ASP A 126 9.33 11.48 1.09
N LYS A 127 9.35 11.06 2.35
CA LYS A 127 8.93 9.72 2.78
C LYS A 127 7.47 9.44 2.45
N TYR A 128 6.56 10.33 2.85
CA TYR A 128 5.12 10.11 2.71
C TYR A 128 4.59 10.41 1.30
N ARG A 129 5.23 11.28 0.53
CA ARG A 129 4.84 11.62 -0.85
C ARG A 129 5.35 10.64 -1.89
N ASN A 130 6.47 9.97 -1.62
CA ASN A 130 7.07 9.03 -2.56
C ASN A 130 6.50 7.60 -2.48
N ILE A 131 5.50 7.35 -1.64
CA ILE A 131 4.79 6.06 -1.58
C ILE A 131 3.73 5.97 -2.66
N ASP A 132 3.35 4.74 -3.00
CA ASP A 132 2.30 4.47 -3.98
C ASP A 132 0.99 4.05 -3.30
N VAL A 133 1.05 3.46 -2.11
CA VAL A 133 -0.12 3.07 -1.28
C VAL A 133 0.12 3.47 0.16
N LEU A 134 -0.77 4.28 0.73
CA LEU A 134 -0.75 4.68 2.14
C LEU A 134 -1.87 3.99 2.91
N LEU A 135 -1.51 3.28 3.96
CA LEU A 135 -2.43 2.62 4.89
C LEU A 135 -2.23 3.20 6.29
N ILE A 136 -3.22 3.93 6.79
CA ILE A 136 -3.16 4.57 8.12
C ILE A 136 -4.17 3.93 9.05
N ASP A 137 -3.69 3.35 10.14
CA ASP A 137 -4.54 2.75 11.17
C ASP A 137 -4.78 3.71 12.33
N ASP A 138 -5.96 3.56 12.95
CA ASP A 138 -6.36 4.30 14.16
C ASP A 138 -6.32 5.83 14.01
N ILE A 139 -6.92 6.37 12.94
CA ILE A 139 -6.90 7.80 12.61
C ILE A 139 -7.45 8.70 13.73
N GLN A 140 -8.25 8.16 14.67
CA GLN A 140 -8.81 8.90 15.79
C GLN A 140 -7.75 9.55 16.69
N PHE A 141 -6.51 9.06 16.73
CA PHE A 141 -5.43 9.65 17.53
C PHE A 141 -4.90 10.98 16.98
N ILE A 142 -5.30 11.36 15.76
CA ILE A 142 -5.01 12.69 15.17
C ILE A 142 -6.03 13.74 15.64
N ILE A 143 -7.22 13.32 16.10
CA ILE A 143 -8.29 14.24 16.51
C ILE A 143 -7.81 15.13 17.67
N GLY A 144 -8.05 16.45 17.54
CA GLY A 144 -7.61 17.45 18.53
C GLY A 144 -6.16 17.90 18.42
N LYS A 145 -5.42 17.45 17.39
CA LYS A 145 -4.05 17.88 17.09
C LYS A 145 -4.02 18.66 15.78
N GLU A 146 -4.39 19.92 15.79
CA GLU A 146 -4.60 20.77 14.60
C GLU A 146 -3.44 20.71 13.60
N SER A 147 -2.20 20.95 14.02
CA SER A 147 -1.02 20.90 13.13
C SER A 147 -0.81 19.52 12.50
N THR A 148 -1.14 18.45 13.23
CA THR A 148 -1.03 17.09 12.70
C THR A 148 -2.14 16.79 11.69
N GLN A 149 -3.35 17.31 11.94
CA GLN A 149 -4.48 17.19 11.03
C GLN A 149 -4.19 17.94 9.71
N GLU A 150 -3.67 19.15 9.78
CA GLU A 150 -3.30 19.93 8.58
C GLU A 150 -2.26 19.20 7.72
N GLU A 151 -1.16 18.74 8.30
CA GLU A 151 -0.12 18.02 7.54
C GLU A 151 -0.64 16.67 7.01
N PHE A 152 -1.51 15.98 7.79
CA PHE A 152 -2.19 14.78 7.33
C PHE A 152 -3.06 15.08 6.09
N PHE A 153 -3.88 16.13 6.12
CA PHE A 153 -4.72 16.52 4.99
C PHE A 153 -3.90 16.95 3.77
N HIS A 154 -2.80 17.66 3.98
CA HIS A 154 -1.89 18.00 2.88
C HIS A 154 -1.29 16.76 2.22
N THR A 155 -0.77 15.83 3.02
CA THR A 155 -0.24 14.56 2.53
C THR A 155 -1.32 13.74 1.82
N PHE A 156 -2.52 13.67 2.41
CA PHE A 156 -3.66 12.98 1.83
C PHE A 156 -4.05 13.57 0.46
N ASN A 157 -4.22 14.88 0.38
CA ASN A 157 -4.62 15.56 -0.85
C ASN A 157 -3.61 15.36 -1.97
N GLU A 158 -2.31 15.45 -1.68
CA GLU A 158 -1.26 15.21 -2.66
C GLU A 158 -1.28 13.79 -3.21
N LEU A 159 -1.46 12.79 -2.34
CA LEU A 159 -1.58 11.40 -2.76
C LEU A 159 -2.86 11.16 -3.57
N HIS A 160 -3.98 11.74 -3.14
CA HIS A 160 -5.26 11.62 -3.82
C HIS A 160 -5.24 12.28 -5.21
N GLU A 161 -4.69 13.49 -5.35
CA GLU A 161 -4.52 14.18 -6.64
C GLU A 161 -3.58 13.42 -7.57
N ALA A 162 -2.55 12.76 -7.03
CA ALA A 162 -1.67 11.86 -7.78
C ALA A 162 -2.34 10.50 -8.12
N LYS A 163 -3.63 10.31 -7.78
CA LYS A 163 -4.39 9.05 -7.91
C LYS A 163 -3.74 7.85 -7.21
N LYS A 164 -2.99 8.10 -6.14
CA LYS A 164 -2.43 7.06 -5.30
C LYS A 164 -3.46 6.60 -4.28
N PRO A 165 -3.60 5.28 -4.04
CA PRO A 165 -4.57 4.76 -3.07
C PRO A 165 -4.19 5.14 -1.64
N VAL A 166 -5.18 5.62 -0.90
CA VAL A 166 -5.10 5.91 0.52
C VAL A 166 -6.22 5.16 1.24
N SER A 167 -5.85 4.42 2.28
CA SER A 167 -6.81 3.73 3.13
C SER A 167 -6.55 4.07 4.59
N TYR A 168 -7.60 4.31 5.35
CA TYR A 168 -7.49 4.60 6.78
C TYR A 168 -8.65 4.01 7.60
N THR A 169 -8.43 3.82 8.91
CA THR A 169 -9.40 3.23 9.83
C THR A 169 -9.77 4.17 10.96
N HIS A 170 -11.00 4.03 11.46
CA HIS A 170 -11.52 4.80 12.58
C HIS A 170 -12.41 3.93 13.49
N LEU A 171 -12.42 4.18 14.80
CA LEU A 171 -13.29 3.45 15.74
C LEU A 171 -14.75 3.86 15.61
N THR A 172 -15.02 5.16 15.51
CA THR A 172 -16.37 5.73 15.32
C THR A 172 -16.24 6.99 14.46
N LEU A 173 -17.29 7.29 13.66
CA LEU A 173 -17.36 8.59 12.99
C LEU A 173 -17.55 9.68 14.06
N PRO A 174 -16.77 10.79 14.01
CA PRO A 174 -17.12 11.93 14.84
C PRO A 174 -18.51 12.42 14.42
N THR A 175 -19.42 12.51 15.39
CA THR A 175 -20.71 13.17 15.16
C THR A 175 -20.42 14.65 14.96
N ILE A 176 -20.72 15.16 13.78
CA ILE A 176 -20.69 16.58 13.46
C ILE A 176 -21.93 17.21 14.10
#